data_0c7e7294d66379e734e5917a60e4d0ff
#
_entry.id   0c7e7294d66379e734e5917a60e4d0ff
#
_cell.length_a   1.000
_cell.length_b   1.000
_cell.length_c   1.000
_cell.angle_alpha   90.00
_cell.angle_beta   90.00
_cell.angle_gamma   90.00
#
_symmetry.space_group_name_H-M   'P 1'
#
loop_
_entity.id
_entity.type
_entity.pdbx_description
1 polymer ?
#
loop_
_entity_poly.entity_id
_entity_poly.type
_entity_poly.pdbx_seq_one_letter_code
_entity_poly.pdbx_strand_id
1 'polypeptide(L)'
;PAAEQGEAQGFPAVSAAFDQVKYVMPKGTPPADFDYQAILKNLPPLPGVYRYFDADDNCLYVGKARDLKRRVSSYFQKSDLSPRIALMVSQIHRLQTTVTRSEAEALLLEHNLIKSLDPKYNIVFRDDKTYPYLKIGNEEYPRISFYRGGVDKKSSFFGPFPNSAAVRNSISILQKVFLLRTCEEGVFQNRSRPCLLGQIGRCSAPCVGNISAEDYARDVKRAKRFLEGNSSEILNELQSQMAKEASELRFEAAAATRDKIASLSTVLEGQTVETTGGDTDADILAVYIKSGAACVNLAMVRGGRHLGDRAFFPTLARGTAAEDPGEVLEAFVSHHYENLPVPTLVITADARNPEEMSSLLTEIAGRRVPVIHDPQGPRKRWLEMAQANARIALESRLAIE
;
A
#
# COMPACT_ATOMS: atom_id res chain seq x y z
N PRO A 1 14.37 -81.92 -0.92
CA PRO A 1 14.34 -81.38 -2.21
C PRO A 1 14.67 -79.90 -2.15
N ALA A 2 15.64 -79.59 -2.88
CA ALA A 2 16.49 -78.51 -3.15
C ALA A 2 15.79 -77.10 -3.04
N ALA A 3 16.45 -76.21 -2.29
CA ALA A 3 16.30 -74.81 -2.35
C ALA A 3 17.41 -74.25 -3.24
N GLU A 4 17.04 -73.63 -4.35
CA GLU A 4 17.96 -72.88 -5.19
C GLU A 4 18.08 -71.44 -4.63
N GLN A 5 19.33 -71.12 -4.35
CA GLN A 5 19.75 -69.75 -3.98
C GLN A 5 19.85 -68.91 -5.25
N GLY A 6 19.03 -67.85 -5.35
CA GLY A 6 19.16 -66.82 -6.38
C GLY A 6 20.08 -65.77 -5.87
N GLU A 7 21.22 -65.55 -6.45
CA GLU A 7 22.16 -64.46 -6.22
C GLU A 7 21.57 -63.18 -6.68
N ALA A 8 21.45 -62.23 -5.73
CA ALA A 8 21.14 -60.87 -6.03
C ALA A 8 22.39 -60.15 -6.60
N GLN A 9 22.37 -59.88 -7.89
CA GLN A 9 23.37 -59.04 -8.54
C GLN A 9 23.20 -57.58 -8.02
N GLY A 10 24.20 -57.16 -7.26
CA GLY A 10 24.32 -55.76 -6.77
C GLY A 10 24.53 -54.82 -7.93
N PHE A 11 23.66 -53.81 -8.00
CA PHE A 11 23.90 -52.63 -8.82
C PHE A 11 25.12 -51.91 -8.27
N PRO A 12 26.05 -51.45 -9.13
CA PRO A 12 27.19 -50.68 -8.68
C PRO A 12 26.67 -49.31 -8.15
N ALA A 13 27.08 -48.96 -6.95
CA ALA A 13 26.90 -47.68 -6.37
C ALA A 13 27.50 -46.63 -7.31
N VAL A 14 26.63 -45.82 -7.93
CA VAL A 14 27.04 -44.61 -8.63
C VAL A 14 27.35 -43.56 -7.56
N SER A 15 28.46 -43.75 -6.89
CA SER A 15 29.19 -42.69 -6.22
C SER A 15 30.04 -42.01 -7.29
N ALA A 16 29.41 -41.25 -8.12
CA ALA A 16 30.12 -40.39 -9.05
C ALA A 16 29.88 -38.95 -8.61
N ALA A 17 30.91 -38.36 -8.04
CA ALA A 17 31.42 -37.08 -8.42
C ALA A 17 30.32 -36.09 -8.93
N PHE A 18 29.42 -35.64 -8.04
CA PHE A 18 29.03 -34.26 -8.10
C PHE A 18 30.27 -33.46 -7.66
N ASP A 19 31.25 -33.44 -8.51
CA ASP A 19 32.29 -32.45 -8.49
C ASP A 19 31.58 -31.10 -8.39
N GLN A 20 31.90 -30.45 -7.32
CA GLN A 20 31.50 -29.08 -7.03
C GLN A 20 31.90 -28.21 -8.23
N VAL A 21 31.00 -28.08 -9.18
CA VAL A 21 30.99 -26.90 -10.04
C VAL A 21 30.73 -25.77 -9.08
N LYS A 22 31.79 -25.20 -8.53
CA LYS A 22 31.75 -23.87 -7.93
C LYS A 22 31.21 -22.98 -9.03
N TYR A 23 29.90 -22.71 -8.98
CA TYR A 23 29.29 -21.68 -9.77
C TYR A 23 29.93 -20.37 -9.30
N VAL A 24 31.00 -19.99 -9.98
CA VAL A 24 31.62 -18.68 -9.76
C VAL A 24 30.59 -17.71 -10.31
N MET A 25 29.80 -17.12 -9.41
CA MET A 25 28.92 -16.04 -9.74
C MET A 25 29.73 -15.02 -10.56
N PRO A 26 29.30 -14.66 -11.75
CA PRO A 26 30.00 -13.63 -12.50
C PRO A 26 30.04 -12.39 -11.63
N LYS A 27 31.25 -11.93 -11.28
CA LYS A 27 31.45 -10.58 -10.75
C LYS A 27 30.75 -9.69 -11.75
N GLY A 28 29.91 -8.73 -11.31
CA GLY A 28 29.15 -7.83 -12.16
C GLY A 28 30.04 -6.95 -13.05
N THR A 29 30.81 -7.61 -13.89
CA THR A 29 31.77 -7.01 -14.83
C THR A 29 31.08 -6.99 -16.18
N PRO A 30 30.87 -5.79 -16.76
CA PRO A 30 30.29 -5.68 -18.09
C PRO A 30 31.18 -6.35 -19.14
N PRO A 31 30.64 -6.67 -20.34
CA PRO A 31 31.40 -7.20 -21.45
C PRO A 31 32.59 -6.30 -21.79
N ALA A 32 33.67 -6.90 -22.24
CA ALA A 32 34.92 -6.18 -22.52
C ALA A 32 34.84 -5.15 -23.67
N ASP A 33 33.84 -5.33 -24.55
CA ASP A 33 33.49 -4.43 -25.66
C ASP A 33 32.60 -3.26 -25.29
N PHE A 34 32.08 -3.22 -24.04
CA PHE A 34 31.28 -2.12 -23.54
C PHE A 34 32.10 -1.12 -22.74
N ASP A 35 32.49 0.00 -23.38
CA ASP A 35 33.25 1.10 -22.73
C ASP A 35 32.33 1.97 -21.84
N TYR A 36 31.95 1.43 -20.67
CA TYR A 36 31.14 2.15 -19.70
C TYR A 36 31.86 3.37 -19.10
N GLN A 37 33.22 3.38 -19.06
CA GLN A 37 33.98 4.47 -18.47
C GLN A 37 33.84 5.76 -19.27
N ALA A 38 33.89 5.68 -20.60
CA ALA A 38 33.65 6.81 -21.47
C ALA A 38 32.22 7.37 -21.31
N ILE A 39 31.23 6.48 -21.16
CA ILE A 39 29.83 6.87 -20.96
C ILE A 39 29.67 7.58 -19.62
N LEU A 40 30.21 7.03 -18.53
CA LEU A 40 30.07 7.60 -17.18
C LEU A 40 30.67 9.01 -17.06
N LYS A 41 31.73 9.31 -17.80
CA LYS A 41 32.30 10.66 -17.82
C LYS A 41 31.35 11.72 -18.34
N ASN A 42 30.51 11.35 -19.31
CA ASN A 42 29.62 12.26 -20.02
C ASN A 42 28.22 12.32 -19.43
N LEU A 43 27.89 11.49 -18.44
CA LEU A 43 26.55 11.51 -17.80
C LEU A 43 26.36 12.77 -16.95
N PRO A 44 25.22 13.48 -17.12
CA PRO A 44 24.93 14.65 -16.32
C PRO A 44 24.41 14.23 -14.93
N PRO A 45 24.70 15.04 -13.87
CA PRO A 45 24.11 14.85 -12.53
C PRO A 45 22.69 15.44 -12.47
N LEU A 46 21.81 14.98 -13.35
CA LEU A 46 20.44 15.47 -13.52
C LEU A 46 19.45 14.32 -13.38
N PRO A 47 18.17 14.62 -13.06
CA PRO A 47 17.11 13.64 -13.04
C PRO A 47 16.89 13.01 -14.41
N GLY A 48 16.53 11.73 -14.44
CA GLY A 48 16.23 11.08 -15.69
C GLY A 48 16.01 9.58 -15.58
N VAL A 49 15.91 8.95 -16.74
CA VAL A 49 15.72 7.52 -16.91
C VAL A 49 16.88 6.93 -17.70
N TYR A 50 17.34 5.76 -17.27
CA TYR A 50 18.38 4.99 -17.96
C TYR A 50 17.83 3.61 -18.34
N ARG A 51 18.34 3.07 -19.45
CA ARG A 51 17.95 1.77 -20.02
C ARG A 51 19.18 1.01 -20.39
N TYR A 52 19.24 -0.27 -20.01
CA TYR A 52 20.29 -1.19 -20.38
C TYR A 52 19.76 -2.18 -21.43
N PHE A 53 20.58 -2.47 -22.42
CA PHE A 53 20.28 -3.40 -23.50
C PHE A 53 21.39 -4.45 -23.63
N ASP A 54 21.00 -5.66 -24.04
CA ASP A 54 21.93 -6.74 -24.37
C ASP A 54 22.50 -6.60 -25.79
N ALA A 55 23.29 -7.61 -26.23
CA ALA A 55 23.87 -7.65 -27.57
C ALA A 55 22.84 -7.73 -28.70
N ASP A 56 21.67 -8.31 -28.41
CA ASP A 56 20.57 -8.48 -29.36
C ASP A 56 19.55 -7.32 -29.30
N ASP A 57 19.91 -6.24 -28.61
CA ASP A 57 19.09 -5.03 -28.44
C ASP A 57 17.79 -5.24 -27.60
N ASN A 58 17.72 -6.34 -26.82
CA ASN A 58 16.64 -6.53 -25.89
C ASN A 58 16.86 -5.68 -24.64
N CYS A 59 15.77 -5.05 -24.14
CA CYS A 59 15.85 -4.26 -22.93
C CYS A 59 16.04 -5.15 -21.70
N LEU A 60 17.15 -4.94 -20.98
CA LEU A 60 17.46 -5.65 -19.75
C LEU A 60 16.81 -5.00 -18.54
N TYR A 61 16.88 -3.67 -18.46
CA TYR A 61 16.44 -2.92 -17.31
C TYR A 61 16.12 -1.47 -17.66
N VAL A 62 15.10 -0.93 -17.02
CA VAL A 62 14.76 0.50 -17.01
C VAL A 62 14.78 0.98 -15.57
N GLY A 63 15.44 2.11 -15.31
CA GLY A 63 15.47 2.70 -13.98
C GLY A 63 15.45 4.21 -14.02
N LYS A 64 14.86 4.81 -13.00
CA LYS A 64 14.91 6.25 -12.78
C LYS A 64 16.07 6.64 -11.86
N ALA A 65 16.47 7.87 -11.94
CA ALA A 65 17.46 8.46 -11.05
C ALA A 65 17.15 9.93 -10.80
N ARG A 66 17.40 10.40 -9.59
CA ARG A 66 17.52 11.83 -9.26
C ARG A 66 18.81 12.44 -9.82
N ASP A 67 19.85 11.61 -9.88
CA ASP A 67 21.15 11.90 -10.43
C ASP A 67 21.61 10.71 -11.29
N LEU A 68 21.49 10.84 -12.61
CA LEU A 68 21.85 9.80 -13.57
C LEU A 68 23.29 9.35 -13.42
N LYS A 69 24.23 10.28 -13.26
CA LYS A 69 25.65 9.98 -13.14
C LYS A 69 25.93 9.10 -11.92
N ARG A 70 25.42 9.50 -10.75
CA ARG A 70 25.60 8.78 -9.50
C ARG A 70 24.95 7.39 -9.54
N ARG A 71 23.72 7.32 -10.04
CA ARG A 71 22.95 6.06 -10.07
C ARG A 71 23.55 5.06 -11.05
N VAL A 72 23.83 5.46 -12.27
CA VAL A 72 24.43 4.58 -13.28
C VAL A 72 25.83 4.12 -12.87
N SER A 73 26.66 5.02 -12.32
CA SER A 73 27.99 4.65 -11.80
C SER A 73 27.92 3.58 -10.72
N SER A 74 26.88 3.55 -9.90
CA SER A 74 26.73 2.57 -8.81
C SER A 74 26.66 1.13 -9.29
N TYR A 75 26.22 0.86 -10.51
CA TYR A 75 26.19 -0.49 -11.09
C TYR A 75 27.58 -1.01 -11.50
N PHE A 76 28.53 -0.12 -11.80
CA PHE A 76 29.84 -0.48 -12.32
C PHE A 76 30.96 -0.31 -11.28
N GLN A 77 30.72 0.41 -10.19
CA GLN A 77 31.72 0.72 -9.17
C GLN A 77 31.54 -0.05 -7.87
N LYS A 78 30.36 -0.62 -7.61
CA LYS A 78 30.10 -1.39 -6.39
C LYS A 78 30.55 -2.84 -6.53
N SER A 79 31.23 -3.37 -5.50
CA SER A 79 31.59 -4.78 -5.40
C SER A 79 30.47 -5.68 -4.90
N ASP A 80 29.44 -5.10 -4.24
CA ASP A 80 28.37 -5.82 -3.56
C ASP A 80 27.04 -5.69 -4.30
N LEU A 81 27.03 -6.08 -5.57
CA LEU A 81 25.80 -6.19 -6.34
C LEU A 81 25.07 -7.49 -5.98
N SER A 82 23.73 -7.46 -5.89
CA SER A 82 22.97 -8.68 -5.79
C SER A 82 23.23 -9.59 -6.99
N PRO A 83 23.16 -10.93 -6.83
CA PRO A 83 23.42 -11.87 -7.94
C PRO A 83 22.59 -11.55 -9.19
N ARG A 84 21.34 -11.15 -9.04
CA ARG A 84 20.47 -10.73 -10.15
C ARG A 84 21.02 -9.51 -10.89
N ILE A 85 21.44 -8.49 -10.16
CA ILE A 85 22.01 -7.27 -10.73
C ILE A 85 23.38 -7.55 -11.34
N ALA A 86 24.22 -8.36 -10.69
CA ALA A 86 25.52 -8.75 -11.24
C ALA A 86 25.36 -9.50 -12.56
N LEU A 87 24.38 -10.41 -12.66
CA LEU A 87 24.06 -11.10 -13.90
C LEU A 87 23.53 -10.14 -14.98
N MET A 88 22.71 -9.17 -14.62
CA MET A 88 22.26 -8.13 -15.54
C MET A 88 23.45 -7.32 -16.08
N VAL A 89 24.33 -6.83 -15.19
CA VAL A 89 25.50 -6.02 -15.56
C VAL A 89 26.41 -6.76 -16.53
N SER A 90 26.59 -8.10 -16.37
CA SER A 90 27.39 -8.91 -17.28
C SER A 90 26.83 -9.04 -18.70
N GLN A 91 25.60 -8.62 -18.94
CA GLN A 91 24.91 -8.68 -20.23
C GLN A 91 24.76 -7.33 -20.90
N ILE A 92 25.18 -6.22 -20.25
CA ILE A 92 24.99 -4.86 -20.78
C ILE A 92 25.95 -4.61 -21.94
N HIS A 93 25.40 -4.40 -23.13
CA HIS A 93 26.16 -3.98 -24.33
C HIS A 93 25.84 -2.53 -24.74
N ARG A 94 24.74 -1.98 -24.26
CA ARG A 94 24.35 -0.61 -24.60
C ARG A 94 23.60 0.06 -23.44
N LEU A 95 23.87 1.35 -23.25
CA LEU A 95 23.16 2.22 -22.31
C LEU A 95 22.52 3.37 -23.08
N GLN A 96 21.26 3.66 -22.76
CA GLN A 96 20.57 4.89 -23.18
C GLN A 96 20.08 5.64 -21.95
N THR A 97 20.16 6.96 -22.01
CA THR A 97 19.67 7.84 -20.96
C THR A 97 18.76 8.92 -21.55
N THR A 98 17.77 9.33 -20.75
CA THR A 98 16.87 10.44 -21.07
C THR A 98 16.82 11.34 -19.86
N VAL A 99 17.27 12.59 -19.99
CA VAL A 99 17.20 13.60 -18.94
C VAL A 99 15.76 14.11 -18.85
N THR A 100 15.28 14.28 -17.65
CA THR A 100 13.94 14.84 -17.35
C THR A 100 14.09 16.12 -16.53
N ARG A 101 13.01 16.90 -16.46
CA ARG A 101 13.01 18.16 -15.70
C ARG A 101 12.90 17.93 -14.20
N SER A 102 12.29 16.79 -13.82
CA SER A 102 12.03 16.45 -12.44
C SER A 102 12.08 14.95 -12.19
N GLU A 103 12.11 14.55 -10.93
CA GLU A 103 12.09 13.15 -10.51
C GLU A 103 10.71 12.51 -10.76
N ALA A 104 9.64 13.28 -10.61
CA ALA A 104 8.27 12.81 -10.93
C ALA A 104 8.10 12.56 -12.44
N GLU A 105 8.68 13.41 -13.29
CA GLU A 105 8.71 13.18 -14.74
C GLU A 105 9.52 11.92 -15.09
N ALA A 106 10.64 11.70 -14.40
CA ALA A 106 11.44 10.47 -14.54
C ALA A 106 10.63 9.22 -14.16
N LEU A 107 9.85 9.29 -13.08
CA LEU A 107 8.99 8.20 -12.64
C LEU A 107 7.93 7.83 -13.69
N LEU A 108 7.24 8.80 -14.25
CA LEU A 108 6.24 8.57 -15.29
C LEU A 108 6.86 7.96 -16.56
N LEU A 109 8.03 8.47 -16.95
CA LEU A 109 8.76 7.95 -18.11
C LEU A 109 9.26 6.52 -17.87
N GLU A 110 9.82 6.23 -16.70
CA GLU A 110 10.23 4.88 -16.29
C GLU A 110 9.08 3.89 -16.40
N HIS A 111 7.92 4.24 -15.86
CA HIS A 111 6.74 3.40 -15.87
C HIS A 111 6.24 3.09 -17.30
N ASN A 112 6.18 4.11 -18.15
CA ASN A 112 5.79 3.95 -19.56
C ASN A 112 6.78 3.07 -20.32
N LEU A 113 8.08 3.23 -20.06
CA LEU A 113 9.14 2.44 -20.70
C LEU A 113 9.12 0.99 -20.20
N ILE A 114 8.87 0.73 -18.93
CA ILE A 114 8.71 -0.63 -18.40
C ILE A 114 7.53 -1.34 -19.08
N LYS A 115 6.40 -0.64 -19.25
CA LYS A 115 5.23 -1.20 -19.94
C LYS A 115 5.49 -1.48 -21.41
N SER A 116 6.21 -0.61 -22.12
CA SER A 116 6.43 -0.73 -23.56
C SER A 116 7.58 -1.67 -23.94
N LEU A 117 8.64 -1.74 -23.12
CA LEU A 117 9.85 -2.50 -23.41
C LEU A 117 9.89 -3.87 -22.73
N ASP A 118 9.03 -4.12 -21.74
CA ASP A 118 8.96 -5.35 -20.94
C ASP A 118 10.35 -5.84 -20.48
N PRO A 119 11.12 -5.01 -19.75
CA PRO A 119 12.53 -5.27 -19.46
C PRO A 119 12.71 -6.51 -18.57
N LYS A 120 13.69 -7.34 -18.92
CA LYS A 120 13.91 -8.65 -18.33
C LYS A 120 14.18 -8.64 -16.81
N TYR A 121 14.87 -7.62 -16.28
CA TYR A 121 15.31 -7.61 -14.89
C TYR A 121 14.54 -6.65 -13.98
N ASN A 122 13.52 -5.97 -14.48
CA ASN A 122 12.71 -5.14 -13.61
C ASN A 122 11.83 -5.98 -12.67
N ILE A 123 11.66 -5.48 -11.46
CA ILE A 123 10.65 -5.97 -10.52
C ILE A 123 9.34 -5.26 -10.87
N VAL A 124 8.30 -6.01 -11.23
CA VAL A 124 7.04 -5.43 -11.69
C VAL A 124 5.91 -5.84 -10.75
N PHE A 125 5.17 -4.84 -10.28
CA PHE A 125 3.90 -5.06 -9.59
C PHE A 125 2.75 -4.92 -10.59
N ARG A 126 1.92 -5.95 -10.69
CA ARG A 126 0.74 -6.00 -11.55
C ARG A 126 -0.50 -6.03 -10.67
N ASP A 127 -0.92 -4.89 -10.18
CA ASP A 127 -2.16 -4.76 -9.44
C ASP A 127 -3.05 -3.69 -10.08
N ASP A 128 -3.89 -4.12 -11.01
CA ASP A 128 -4.85 -3.25 -11.71
C ASP A 128 -6.15 -3.03 -10.91
N LYS A 129 -6.23 -3.55 -9.68
CA LYS A 129 -7.43 -3.42 -8.85
C LYS A 129 -7.53 -2.03 -8.26
N THR A 130 -8.55 -1.30 -8.67
CA THR A 130 -8.91 -0.03 -8.05
C THR A 130 -9.21 -0.21 -6.55
N TYR A 131 -8.72 0.72 -5.75
CA TYR A 131 -8.99 0.75 -4.32
C TYR A 131 -10.45 1.13 -4.05
N PRO A 132 -11.06 0.53 -3.03
CA PRO A 132 -12.39 0.94 -2.61
C PRO A 132 -12.36 2.22 -1.78
N TYR A 133 -13.45 2.97 -1.85
CA TYR A 133 -13.72 4.18 -1.08
C TYR A 133 -15.05 4.05 -0.34
N LEU A 134 -15.18 4.80 0.74
CA LEU A 134 -16.46 5.11 1.33
C LEU A 134 -16.95 6.42 0.72
N LYS A 135 -18.15 6.41 0.15
CA LYS A 135 -18.78 7.57 -0.47
C LYS A 135 -19.92 8.06 0.43
N ILE A 136 -19.96 9.37 0.69
CA ILE A 136 -21.11 10.06 1.26
C ILE A 136 -21.68 10.96 0.17
N GLY A 137 -22.93 10.73 -0.19
CA GLY A 137 -23.64 11.48 -1.23
C GLY A 137 -23.83 12.96 -0.89
N ASN A 138 -24.49 13.67 -1.78
CA ASN A 138 -24.83 15.10 -1.63
C ASN A 138 -26.32 15.38 -1.73
N GLU A 139 -27.15 14.34 -1.62
CA GLU A 139 -28.60 14.42 -1.55
C GLU A 139 -29.03 15.16 -0.27
N GLU A 140 -30.28 15.56 -0.15
CA GLU A 140 -30.84 16.19 1.05
C GLU A 140 -30.62 15.32 2.31
N TYR A 141 -30.75 14.00 2.16
CA TYR A 141 -30.39 13.02 3.17
C TYR A 141 -29.25 12.14 2.64
N PRO A 142 -27.96 12.57 2.77
CA PRO A 142 -26.85 11.84 2.18
C PRO A 142 -26.79 10.39 2.58
N ARG A 143 -26.59 9.54 1.60
CA ARG A 143 -26.40 8.10 1.79
C ARG A 143 -24.91 7.78 1.93
N ILE A 144 -24.56 6.82 2.79
CA ILE A 144 -23.24 6.21 2.81
C ILE A 144 -23.22 4.94 1.97
N SER A 145 -22.17 4.76 1.19
CA SER A 145 -22.05 3.61 0.29
C SER A 145 -20.60 3.20 0.05
N PHE A 146 -20.46 1.93 -0.29
CA PHE A 146 -19.22 1.40 -0.87
C PHE A 146 -19.08 1.92 -2.31
N TYR A 147 -17.88 2.34 -2.68
CA TYR A 147 -17.60 2.86 -4.01
C TYR A 147 -16.26 2.36 -4.56
N ARG A 148 -16.25 2.08 -5.85
CA ARG A 148 -15.03 1.86 -6.65
C ARG A 148 -15.18 2.59 -7.97
N GLY A 149 -14.18 3.34 -8.37
CA GLY A 149 -14.17 4.09 -9.62
C GLY A 149 -13.53 5.46 -9.49
N GLY A 150 -13.70 6.30 -10.48
CA GLY A 150 -13.20 7.67 -10.48
C GLY A 150 -13.95 8.55 -9.48
N VAL A 151 -13.22 9.40 -8.77
CA VAL A 151 -13.78 10.32 -7.76
C VAL A 151 -14.41 11.52 -8.46
N ASP A 152 -15.68 11.79 -8.19
CA ASP A 152 -16.37 13.01 -8.64
C ASP A 152 -16.21 14.15 -7.62
N LYS A 153 -16.44 15.40 -8.07
CA LYS A 153 -16.34 16.58 -7.20
C LYS A 153 -17.61 16.87 -6.40
N LYS A 154 -18.70 16.12 -6.62
CA LYS A 154 -20.01 16.41 -6.04
C LYS A 154 -20.24 15.69 -4.72
N SER A 155 -19.62 14.51 -4.55
CA SER A 155 -19.75 13.68 -3.37
C SER A 155 -18.50 13.75 -2.49
N SER A 156 -18.60 13.36 -1.23
CA SER A 156 -17.44 13.22 -0.35
C SER A 156 -16.93 11.77 -0.39
N PHE A 157 -15.64 11.61 -0.68
CA PHE A 157 -14.97 10.31 -0.73
C PHE A 157 -13.93 10.23 0.37
N PHE A 158 -13.92 9.11 1.07
CA PHE A 158 -12.96 8.80 2.12
C PHE A 158 -12.23 7.51 1.76
N GLY A 159 -10.92 7.53 1.87
CA GLY A 159 -10.06 6.42 1.45
C GLY A 159 -8.77 6.94 0.80
N PRO A 160 -8.06 6.12 0.02
CA PRO A 160 -8.39 4.73 -0.32
C PRO A 160 -8.37 3.78 0.87
N PHE A 161 -9.17 2.70 0.81
CA PHE A 161 -9.15 1.63 1.79
C PHE A 161 -8.35 0.44 1.25
N PRO A 162 -7.66 -0.33 2.10
CA PRO A 162 -6.84 -1.46 1.64
C PRO A 162 -7.67 -2.59 1.01
N ASN A 163 -8.88 -2.79 1.50
CA ASN A 163 -9.79 -3.86 1.03
C ASN A 163 -11.26 -3.53 1.26
N SER A 164 -12.14 -4.34 0.69
CA SER A 164 -13.61 -4.15 0.80
C SER A 164 -14.15 -4.36 2.21
N ALA A 165 -13.51 -5.22 3.00
CA ALA A 165 -13.94 -5.48 4.39
C ALA A 165 -13.75 -4.23 5.26
N ALA A 166 -12.65 -3.52 5.08
CA ALA A 166 -12.37 -2.28 5.80
C ALA A 166 -13.42 -1.19 5.54
N VAL A 167 -13.90 -1.04 4.28
CA VAL A 167 -15.00 -0.12 3.96
C VAL A 167 -16.29 -0.55 4.64
N ARG A 168 -16.65 -1.83 4.57
CA ARG A 168 -17.87 -2.35 5.17
C ARG A 168 -17.89 -2.18 6.69
N ASN A 169 -16.74 -2.41 7.34
CA ASN A 169 -16.58 -2.15 8.77
C ASN A 169 -16.80 -0.68 9.09
N SER A 170 -16.22 0.24 8.32
CA SER A 170 -16.42 1.68 8.52
C SER A 170 -17.89 2.07 8.32
N ILE A 171 -18.57 1.54 7.30
CA ILE A 171 -20.00 1.75 7.10
C ILE A 171 -20.81 1.25 8.33
N SER A 172 -20.48 0.05 8.83
CA SER A 172 -21.16 -0.52 10.02
C SER A 172 -20.99 0.36 11.26
N ILE A 173 -19.79 0.94 11.47
CA ILE A 173 -19.51 1.89 12.54
C ILE A 173 -20.37 3.15 12.38
N LEU A 174 -20.37 3.75 11.18
CA LEU A 174 -21.14 4.95 10.91
C LEU A 174 -22.65 4.74 11.10
N GLN A 175 -23.18 3.58 10.72
CA GLN A 175 -24.55 3.21 11.00
C GLN A 175 -24.82 3.05 12.49
N LYS A 176 -23.89 2.47 13.25
CA LYS A 176 -24.06 2.25 14.69
C LYS A 176 -23.99 3.55 15.50
N VAL A 177 -23.09 4.46 15.14
CA VAL A 177 -22.82 5.69 15.89
C VAL A 177 -23.68 6.86 15.39
N PHE A 178 -23.74 7.06 14.08
CA PHE A 178 -24.36 8.25 13.47
C PHE A 178 -25.70 7.95 12.79
N LEU A 179 -26.15 6.70 12.77
CA LEU A 179 -27.46 6.25 12.26
C LEU A 179 -27.73 6.69 10.81
N LEU A 180 -26.70 6.74 9.97
CA LEU A 180 -26.82 7.17 8.58
C LEU A 180 -27.42 6.09 7.68
N ARG A 181 -28.23 6.51 6.69
CA ARG A 181 -28.84 5.61 5.73
C ARG A 181 -27.84 5.04 4.72
N THR A 182 -28.12 3.82 4.26
CA THR A 182 -27.36 3.14 3.19
C THR A 182 -28.21 2.80 1.98
N CYS A 183 -29.53 2.93 2.09
CA CYS A 183 -30.48 2.57 1.03
C CYS A 183 -30.35 3.47 -0.21
N GLU A 184 -30.69 2.90 -1.35
CA GLU A 184 -30.71 3.62 -2.63
C GLU A 184 -31.87 4.61 -2.69
N GLU A 185 -31.74 5.65 -3.53
CA GLU A 185 -32.68 6.75 -3.61
C GLU A 185 -34.08 6.27 -3.97
N GLY A 186 -34.21 5.36 -4.94
CA GLY A 186 -35.51 4.78 -5.31
C GLY A 186 -36.19 4.02 -4.18
N VAL A 187 -35.40 3.35 -3.31
CA VAL A 187 -35.93 2.69 -2.11
C VAL A 187 -36.30 3.70 -1.04
N PHE A 188 -35.49 4.76 -0.87
CA PHE A 188 -35.71 5.82 0.09
C PHE A 188 -37.03 6.57 -0.15
N GLN A 189 -37.28 6.97 -1.38
CA GLN A 189 -38.45 7.77 -1.76
C GLN A 189 -39.77 6.98 -1.68
N ASN A 190 -39.72 5.66 -1.81
CA ASN A 190 -40.91 4.81 -1.85
C ASN A 190 -41.23 4.09 -0.52
N ARG A 191 -40.66 4.53 0.61
CA ARG A 191 -40.91 3.94 1.93
C ARG A 191 -42.12 4.56 2.63
N SER A 192 -43.04 3.70 3.11
CA SER A 192 -44.14 4.08 3.97
C SER A 192 -43.96 3.69 5.44
N ARG A 193 -42.94 2.85 5.73
CA ARG A 193 -42.57 2.41 7.09
C ARG A 193 -41.04 2.24 7.20
N PRO A 194 -40.47 2.36 8.42
CA PRO A 194 -39.04 2.11 8.64
C PRO A 194 -38.64 0.71 8.19
N CYS A 195 -37.47 0.59 7.52
CA CYS A 195 -36.89 -0.71 7.23
C CYS A 195 -36.27 -1.34 8.49
N LEU A 196 -35.78 -2.58 8.38
CA LEU A 196 -35.15 -3.27 9.50
C LEU A 196 -34.04 -2.42 10.17
N LEU A 197 -33.19 -1.75 9.40
CA LEU A 197 -32.12 -0.87 9.96
C LEU A 197 -32.70 0.27 10.81
N GLY A 198 -33.83 0.86 10.40
CA GLY A 198 -34.53 1.86 11.21
C GLY A 198 -35.12 1.25 12.50
N GLN A 199 -35.71 0.05 12.40
CA GLN A 199 -36.31 -0.64 13.54
C GLN A 199 -35.29 -1.08 14.59
N ILE A 200 -34.09 -1.51 14.18
CA ILE A 200 -33.01 -1.94 15.09
C ILE A 200 -32.05 -0.80 15.50
N GLY A 201 -32.41 0.47 15.24
CA GLY A 201 -31.57 1.62 15.64
C GLY A 201 -30.24 1.75 14.92
N ARG A 202 -30.16 1.31 13.64
CA ARG A 202 -28.99 1.47 12.79
C ARG A 202 -29.15 2.53 11.70
N CYS A 203 -30.33 3.14 11.63
CA CYS A 203 -30.67 4.24 10.75
C CYS A 203 -31.71 5.12 11.45
N SER A 204 -31.58 6.44 11.34
CA SER A 204 -32.54 7.39 11.90
C SER A 204 -33.86 7.45 11.12
N ALA A 205 -34.02 6.63 10.09
CA ALA A 205 -35.22 6.50 9.26
C ALA A 205 -35.76 7.83 8.68
N PRO A 206 -34.91 8.63 8.00
CA PRO A 206 -35.33 9.87 7.38
C PRO A 206 -36.39 9.66 6.28
N CYS A 207 -36.43 8.46 5.70
CA CYS A 207 -37.44 8.09 4.66
C CYS A 207 -38.88 8.15 5.10
N VAL A 208 -39.16 8.17 6.42
CA VAL A 208 -40.49 8.27 7.01
C VAL A 208 -40.62 9.48 7.95
N GLY A 209 -39.70 10.43 7.86
CA GLY A 209 -39.74 11.68 8.63
C GLY A 209 -39.42 11.54 10.12
N ASN A 210 -38.73 10.47 10.53
CA ASN A 210 -38.35 10.27 11.94
C ASN A 210 -37.25 11.20 12.44
N ILE A 211 -36.59 11.92 11.53
CA ILE A 211 -35.55 12.91 11.80
C ILE A 211 -35.69 14.09 10.84
N SER A 212 -35.41 15.30 11.31
CA SER A 212 -35.39 16.48 10.47
C SER A 212 -34.17 16.51 9.52
N ALA A 213 -34.24 17.26 8.43
CA ALA A 213 -33.13 17.44 7.51
C ALA A 213 -31.93 18.08 8.20
N GLU A 214 -32.15 19.06 9.10
CA GLU A 214 -31.08 19.74 9.83
C GLU A 214 -30.37 18.79 10.81
N ASP A 215 -31.12 17.97 11.55
CA ASP A 215 -30.54 17.01 12.50
C ASP A 215 -29.76 15.91 11.77
N TYR A 216 -30.31 15.42 10.66
CA TYR A 216 -29.60 14.44 9.82
C TYR A 216 -28.32 15.03 9.22
N ALA A 217 -28.35 16.27 8.73
CA ALA A 217 -27.17 16.96 8.22
C ALA A 217 -26.08 17.15 9.30
N ARG A 218 -26.49 17.37 10.56
CA ARG A 218 -25.58 17.42 11.71
C ARG A 218 -24.88 16.09 11.95
N ASP A 219 -25.62 14.98 11.89
CA ASP A 219 -25.07 13.63 12.05
C ASP A 219 -24.13 13.29 10.87
N VAL A 220 -24.47 13.68 9.64
CA VAL A 220 -23.57 13.54 8.47
C VAL A 220 -22.27 14.33 8.66
N LYS A 221 -22.35 15.57 9.16
CA LYS A 221 -21.17 16.39 9.44
C LYS A 221 -20.28 15.76 10.51
N ARG A 222 -20.84 15.20 11.56
CA ARG A 222 -20.11 14.46 12.60
C ARG A 222 -19.44 13.21 12.03
N ALA A 223 -20.14 12.45 11.19
CA ALA A 223 -19.59 11.28 10.52
C ALA A 223 -18.40 11.63 9.62
N LYS A 224 -18.47 12.71 8.85
CA LYS A 224 -17.34 13.22 8.04
C LYS A 224 -16.14 13.56 8.91
N ARG A 225 -16.34 14.33 9.98
CA ARG A 225 -15.27 14.69 10.93
C ARG A 225 -14.66 13.46 11.61
N PHE A 226 -15.47 12.45 11.92
CA PHE A 226 -14.96 11.18 12.44
C PHE A 226 -14.04 10.47 11.43
N LEU A 227 -14.42 10.42 10.15
CA LEU A 227 -13.60 9.84 9.09
C LEU A 227 -12.30 10.64 8.86
N GLU A 228 -12.31 11.93 9.16
CA GLU A 228 -11.16 12.85 9.10
C GLU A 228 -10.26 12.78 10.35
N GLY A 229 -10.60 11.95 11.36
CA GLY A 229 -9.79 11.74 12.56
C GLY A 229 -10.15 12.60 13.78
N ASN A 230 -11.20 13.44 13.71
CA ASN A 230 -11.60 14.33 14.79
C ASN A 230 -12.47 13.63 15.87
N SER A 231 -12.09 12.44 16.25
CA SER A 231 -12.90 11.57 17.14
C SER A 231 -13.05 12.13 18.55
N SER A 232 -12.01 12.77 19.11
CA SER A 232 -12.04 13.35 20.45
C SER A 232 -13.00 14.53 20.56
N GLU A 233 -13.05 15.37 19.53
CA GLU A 233 -14.00 16.50 19.47
C GLU A 233 -15.45 16.03 19.41
N ILE A 234 -15.71 14.97 18.64
CA ILE A 234 -17.04 14.37 18.52
C ILE A 234 -17.48 13.75 19.85
N LEU A 235 -16.58 13.06 20.57
CA LEU A 235 -16.86 12.54 21.89
C LEU A 235 -17.26 13.66 22.86
N ASN A 236 -16.52 14.77 22.88
CA ASN A 236 -16.82 15.93 23.73
C ASN A 236 -18.17 16.57 23.35
N GLU A 237 -18.48 16.68 22.07
CA GLU A 237 -19.78 17.17 21.60
C GLU A 237 -20.93 16.27 22.06
N LEU A 238 -20.78 14.95 21.91
CA LEU A 238 -21.79 13.98 22.35
C LEU A 238 -21.97 13.98 23.87
N GLN A 239 -20.89 14.08 24.65
CA GLN A 239 -20.96 14.21 26.11
C GLN A 239 -21.71 15.47 26.54
N SER A 240 -21.42 16.62 25.89
CA SER A 240 -22.11 17.87 26.14
C SER A 240 -23.59 17.80 25.77
N GLN A 241 -23.92 17.14 24.65
CA GLN A 241 -25.29 16.90 24.23
C GLN A 241 -26.04 16.03 25.25
N MET A 242 -25.44 14.93 25.70
CA MET A 242 -26.03 14.02 26.70
C MET A 242 -26.32 14.76 28.02
N ALA A 243 -25.35 15.58 28.49
CA ALA A 243 -25.54 16.38 29.70
C ALA A 243 -26.69 17.38 29.57
N LYS A 244 -26.81 18.06 28.42
CA LYS A 244 -27.91 18.96 28.11
C LYS A 244 -29.26 18.23 28.09
N GLU A 245 -29.36 17.11 27.39
CA GLU A 245 -30.57 16.29 27.29
C GLU A 245 -31.03 15.80 28.68
N ALA A 246 -30.09 15.41 29.54
CA ALA A 246 -30.38 15.01 30.92
C ALA A 246 -30.85 16.23 31.76
N SER A 247 -30.28 17.39 31.63
CA SER A 247 -30.69 18.59 32.35
C SER A 247 -32.07 19.07 31.95
N GLU A 248 -32.47 18.82 30.69
CA GLU A 248 -33.82 19.09 30.17
C GLU A 248 -34.81 17.97 30.47
N LEU A 249 -34.43 16.98 31.32
CA LEU A 249 -35.24 15.81 31.69
C LEU A 249 -35.66 14.91 30.51
N ARG A 250 -34.92 15.00 29.38
CA ARG A 250 -35.11 14.16 28.19
C ARG A 250 -34.26 12.87 28.31
N PHE A 251 -34.63 12.02 29.28
CA PHE A 251 -33.81 10.86 29.66
C PHE A 251 -33.68 9.82 28.58
N GLU A 252 -34.69 9.59 27.72
CA GLU A 252 -34.60 8.67 26.60
C GLU A 252 -33.60 9.16 25.54
N ALA A 253 -33.60 10.47 25.23
CA ALA A 253 -32.65 11.07 24.33
C ALA A 253 -31.22 11.00 24.91
N ALA A 254 -31.05 11.31 26.20
CA ALA A 254 -29.77 11.19 26.89
C ALA A 254 -29.24 9.74 26.91
N ALA A 255 -30.11 8.75 27.07
CA ALA A 255 -29.75 7.35 27.00
C ALA A 255 -29.30 6.95 25.58
N ALA A 256 -30.00 7.41 24.52
CA ALA A 256 -29.59 7.15 23.14
C ALA A 256 -28.23 7.81 22.83
N THR A 257 -27.98 9.02 23.32
CA THR A 257 -26.68 9.70 23.16
C THR A 257 -25.56 8.97 23.93
N ARG A 258 -25.85 8.48 25.16
CA ARG A 258 -24.92 7.63 25.92
C ARG A 258 -24.52 6.38 25.13
N ASP A 259 -25.47 5.71 24.50
CA ASP A 259 -25.22 4.48 23.73
C ASP A 259 -24.37 4.76 22.46
N LYS A 260 -24.56 5.95 21.84
CA LYS A 260 -23.65 6.42 20.77
C LYS A 260 -22.23 6.65 21.27
N ILE A 261 -22.06 7.27 22.44
CA ILE A 261 -20.76 7.49 23.09
C ILE A 261 -20.09 6.15 23.36
N ALA A 262 -20.79 5.21 23.98
CA ALA A 262 -20.26 3.87 24.27
C ALA A 262 -19.81 3.15 22.99
N SER A 263 -20.62 3.22 21.92
CA SER A 263 -20.28 2.63 20.62
C SER A 263 -19.04 3.26 20.00
N LEU A 264 -18.91 4.57 20.09
CA LEU A 264 -17.74 5.30 19.56
C LEU A 264 -16.49 4.98 20.39
N SER A 265 -16.60 4.97 21.72
CA SER A 265 -15.48 4.61 22.62
C SER A 265 -14.99 3.19 22.35
N THR A 266 -15.87 2.22 22.20
CA THR A 266 -15.50 0.83 21.85
C THR A 266 -14.72 0.76 20.53
N VAL A 267 -15.12 1.55 19.53
CA VAL A 267 -14.40 1.64 18.25
C VAL A 267 -13.01 2.22 18.43
N LEU A 268 -12.87 3.25 19.27
CA LEU A 268 -11.60 3.91 19.53
C LEU A 268 -10.66 3.05 20.42
N GLU A 269 -11.19 2.34 21.41
CA GLU A 269 -10.44 1.41 22.25
C GLU A 269 -9.85 0.23 21.49
N GLY A 270 -10.61 -0.30 20.50
CA GLY A 270 -10.12 -1.36 19.61
C GLY A 270 -9.01 -0.91 18.65
N GLN A 271 -8.76 0.38 18.56
CA GLN A 271 -7.72 0.98 17.74
C GLN A 271 -6.58 1.48 18.64
N THR A 272 -5.74 0.58 19.11
CA THR A 272 -4.67 0.75 20.12
C THR A 272 -3.59 1.79 19.75
N VAL A 273 -3.90 2.79 18.94
CA VAL A 273 -2.94 3.81 18.55
C VAL A 273 -3.59 5.19 18.60
N GLU A 274 -3.51 5.81 19.76
CA GLU A 274 -3.71 7.25 19.89
C GLU A 274 -2.59 7.97 19.14
N THR A 275 -2.89 8.57 18.02
CA THR A 275 -2.04 9.61 17.43
C THR A 275 -2.35 10.92 18.12
N THR A 276 -1.56 11.26 19.12
CA THR A 276 -1.51 12.63 19.65
C THR A 276 -0.90 13.53 18.56
N GLY A 277 -1.75 14.26 17.84
CA GLY A 277 -1.38 15.45 17.09
C GLY A 277 -0.90 15.22 15.65
N GLY A 278 -1.71 15.62 14.69
CA GLY A 278 -1.26 16.11 13.39
C GLY A 278 -1.04 15.10 12.26
N ASP A 279 -0.66 13.86 12.53
CA ASP A 279 -0.38 12.86 11.51
C ASP A 279 -1.57 11.90 11.36
N THR A 280 -2.59 12.35 10.66
CA THR A 280 -3.83 11.58 10.53
C THR A 280 -3.77 10.50 9.48
N ASP A 281 -2.90 10.64 8.47
CA ASP A 281 -2.81 9.71 7.35
C ASP A 281 -1.38 9.21 7.17
N ALA A 282 -1.19 7.88 7.27
CA ALA A 282 0.10 7.23 7.08
C ALA A 282 -0.05 5.94 6.27
N ASP A 283 0.94 5.66 5.44
CA ASP A 283 1.15 4.33 4.84
C ASP A 283 2.36 3.68 5.49
N ILE A 284 2.20 2.44 5.94
CA ILE A 284 3.26 1.65 6.53
C ILE A 284 3.62 0.53 5.56
N LEU A 285 4.86 0.55 5.10
CA LEU A 285 5.37 -0.39 4.10
C LEU A 285 6.41 -1.31 4.73
N ALA A 286 6.21 -2.60 4.59
CA ALA A 286 7.15 -3.61 5.03
C ALA A 286 7.39 -4.64 3.93
N VAL A 287 8.65 -4.98 3.70
CA VAL A 287 9.06 -5.97 2.71
C VAL A 287 9.53 -7.23 3.43
N TYR A 288 9.10 -8.38 2.96
CA TYR A 288 9.62 -9.68 3.40
C TYR A 288 10.03 -10.50 2.19
N ILE A 289 11.23 -11.09 2.27
CA ILE A 289 11.79 -11.94 1.21
C ILE A 289 12.10 -13.31 1.80
N LYS A 290 11.67 -14.37 1.09
CA LYS A 290 11.97 -15.76 1.42
C LYS A 290 12.07 -16.60 0.15
N SER A 291 13.11 -17.40 0.06
CA SER A 291 13.35 -18.30 -1.09
C SER A 291 13.29 -17.60 -2.45
N GLY A 292 13.75 -16.35 -2.54
CA GLY A 292 13.75 -15.56 -3.77
C GLY A 292 12.40 -14.95 -4.15
N ALA A 293 11.35 -15.23 -3.40
CA ALA A 293 10.06 -14.54 -3.54
C ALA A 293 9.97 -13.36 -2.56
N ALA A 294 9.17 -12.36 -2.90
CA ALA A 294 8.98 -11.17 -2.08
C ALA A 294 7.50 -10.86 -1.84
N CYS A 295 7.23 -10.19 -0.73
CA CYS A 295 5.95 -9.59 -0.41
C CYS A 295 6.16 -8.18 0.12
N VAL A 296 5.37 -7.22 -0.35
CA VAL A 296 5.23 -5.90 0.26
C VAL A 296 3.88 -5.86 0.96
N ASN A 297 3.88 -5.61 2.25
CA ASN A 297 2.66 -5.36 3.00
C ASN A 297 2.46 -3.86 3.18
N LEU A 298 1.32 -3.36 2.74
CA LEU A 298 0.88 -1.99 2.91
C LEU A 298 -0.20 -1.95 3.97
N ALA A 299 0.08 -1.34 5.11
CA ALA A 299 -0.91 -0.99 6.12
C ALA A 299 -1.31 0.48 5.96
N MET A 300 -2.61 0.75 5.95
CA MET A 300 -3.14 2.10 5.76
C MET A 300 -3.73 2.64 7.04
N VAL A 301 -3.26 3.81 7.47
CA VAL A 301 -3.84 4.62 8.54
C VAL A 301 -4.46 5.86 7.93
N ARG A 302 -5.73 6.09 8.21
CA ARG A 302 -6.48 7.27 7.72
C ARG A 302 -7.30 7.86 8.86
N GLY A 303 -7.19 9.16 9.04
CA GLY A 303 -7.82 9.82 10.18
C GLY A 303 -7.37 9.26 11.52
N GLY A 304 -6.11 8.88 11.68
CA GLY A 304 -5.56 8.24 12.88
C GLY A 304 -6.01 6.78 13.08
N ARG A 305 -6.81 6.20 12.18
CA ARG A 305 -7.33 4.84 12.29
C ARG A 305 -6.62 3.88 11.35
N HIS A 306 -6.20 2.75 11.86
CA HIS A 306 -5.68 1.64 11.07
C HIS A 306 -6.83 0.99 10.30
N LEU A 307 -6.85 1.14 8.97
CA LEU A 307 -7.92 0.63 8.11
C LEU A 307 -7.71 -0.82 7.67
N GLY A 308 -6.55 -1.38 7.92
CA GLY A 308 -6.18 -2.74 7.53
C GLY A 308 -4.97 -2.77 6.61
N ASP A 309 -4.63 -3.97 6.20
CA ASP A 309 -3.43 -4.28 5.43
C ASP A 309 -3.78 -4.88 4.08
N ARG A 310 -2.84 -4.77 3.15
CA ARG A 310 -2.90 -5.45 1.87
C ARG A 310 -1.50 -5.93 1.48
N ALA A 311 -1.42 -7.21 1.12
CA ALA A 311 -0.19 -7.82 0.63
C ALA A 311 -0.10 -7.73 -0.90
N PHE A 312 1.08 -7.40 -1.39
CA PHE A 312 1.42 -7.32 -2.82
C PHE A 312 2.60 -8.23 -3.11
N PHE A 313 2.53 -8.93 -4.21
CA PHE A 313 3.56 -9.87 -4.64
C PHE A 313 4.08 -9.42 -6.00
N PRO A 314 5.39 -9.11 -6.13
CA PRO A 314 5.96 -8.72 -7.40
C PRO A 314 6.04 -9.90 -8.36
N THR A 315 5.99 -9.60 -9.63
CA THR A 315 6.38 -10.52 -10.69
C THR A 315 7.86 -10.33 -10.98
N LEU A 316 8.60 -11.42 -10.92
CA LEU A 316 10.03 -11.46 -11.26
C LEU A 316 10.22 -12.22 -12.57
N ALA A 317 11.26 -11.89 -13.32
CA ALA A 317 11.60 -12.63 -14.52
C ALA A 317 12.01 -14.07 -14.17
N ARG A 318 11.75 -15.01 -15.08
CA ARG A 318 12.10 -16.42 -14.89
C ARG A 318 13.59 -16.58 -14.62
N GLY A 319 13.93 -17.37 -13.60
CA GLY A 319 15.32 -17.61 -13.19
C GLY A 319 15.96 -16.46 -12.42
N THR A 320 15.18 -15.46 -11.98
CA THR A 320 15.63 -14.41 -11.07
C THR A 320 14.94 -14.51 -9.72
N ALA A 321 15.60 -13.97 -8.70
CA ALA A 321 15.10 -13.95 -7.32
C ALA A 321 15.10 -12.53 -6.78
N ALA A 322 14.19 -12.23 -5.85
CA ALA A 322 14.28 -11.04 -5.02
C ALA A 322 15.30 -11.29 -3.90
N GLU A 323 16.21 -10.35 -3.69
CA GLU A 323 17.29 -10.47 -2.70
C GLU A 323 17.44 -9.24 -1.83
N ASP A 324 17.04 -8.08 -2.33
CA ASP A 324 17.16 -6.79 -1.64
C ASP A 324 15.79 -6.18 -1.36
N PRO A 325 15.39 -6.06 -0.09
CA PRO A 325 14.14 -5.42 0.29
C PRO A 325 13.99 -3.98 -0.22
N GLY A 326 15.09 -3.22 -0.24
CA GLY A 326 15.08 -1.83 -0.72
C GLY A 326 14.73 -1.73 -2.19
N GLU A 327 15.22 -2.64 -3.02
CA GLU A 327 14.89 -2.68 -4.45
C GLU A 327 13.41 -3.02 -4.69
N VAL A 328 12.90 -4.00 -3.95
CA VAL A 328 11.49 -4.38 -4.00
C VAL A 328 10.59 -3.20 -3.58
N LEU A 329 10.99 -2.50 -2.51
CA LEU A 329 10.27 -1.34 -2.01
C LEU A 329 10.27 -0.18 -3.01
N GLU A 330 11.41 0.15 -3.62
CA GLU A 330 11.52 1.21 -4.63
C GLU A 330 10.59 0.91 -5.82
N ALA A 331 10.57 -0.33 -6.31
CA ALA A 331 9.68 -0.76 -7.38
C ALA A 331 8.21 -0.63 -6.99
N PHE A 332 7.85 -1.00 -5.76
CA PHE A 332 6.50 -0.88 -5.24
C PHE A 332 6.06 0.59 -5.14
N VAL A 333 6.85 1.44 -4.50
CA VAL A 333 6.56 2.87 -4.31
C VAL A 333 6.36 3.58 -5.64
N SER A 334 7.21 3.29 -6.62
CA SER A 334 7.14 3.85 -7.97
C SER A 334 5.83 3.48 -8.67
N HIS A 335 5.40 2.22 -8.55
CA HIS A 335 4.14 1.75 -9.15
C HIS A 335 2.91 2.26 -8.39
N HIS A 336 2.95 2.20 -7.06
CA HIS A 336 1.78 2.46 -6.21
C HIS A 336 1.34 3.93 -6.24
N TYR A 337 2.28 4.84 -6.09
CA TYR A 337 1.98 6.28 -5.99
C TYR A 337 1.91 7.01 -7.34
N GLU A 338 2.04 6.32 -8.45
CA GLU A 338 1.78 6.90 -9.77
C GLU A 338 0.34 7.41 -9.91
N ASN A 339 -0.62 6.62 -9.43
CA ASN A 339 -2.04 6.88 -9.61
C ASN A 339 -2.84 7.01 -8.31
N LEU A 340 -2.19 6.89 -7.16
CA LEU A 340 -2.82 6.93 -5.86
C LEU A 340 -2.35 8.12 -5.04
N PRO A 341 -3.22 8.70 -4.21
CA PRO A 341 -2.84 9.82 -3.37
C PRO A 341 -1.77 9.41 -2.36
N VAL A 342 -0.73 10.24 -2.27
CA VAL A 342 0.34 10.05 -1.28
C VAL A 342 -0.16 10.48 0.10
N PRO A 343 0.03 9.67 1.16
CA PRO A 343 -0.38 10.04 2.52
C PRO A 343 0.48 11.18 3.10
N THR A 344 0.15 11.66 4.29
CA THR A 344 0.93 12.73 4.94
C THR A 344 2.31 12.27 5.40
N LEU A 345 2.48 10.97 5.63
CA LEU A 345 3.77 10.37 5.92
C LEU A 345 3.83 8.90 5.49
N VAL A 346 5.04 8.40 5.27
CA VAL A 346 5.31 6.98 5.02
C VAL A 346 6.26 6.44 6.09
N ILE A 347 5.99 5.25 6.59
CA ILE A 347 6.82 4.55 7.58
C ILE A 347 7.33 3.25 6.95
N THR A 348 8.64 3.06 6.96
CA THR A 348 9.27 1.83 6.46
C THR A 348 10.69 1.68 6.99
N ALA A 349 11.10 0.46 7.31
CA ALA A 349 12.49 0.14 7.65
C ALA A 349 13.32 -0.32 6.42
N ASP A 350 12.68 -0.51 5.27
CA ASP A 350 13.27 -1.17 4.11
C ASP A 350 13.80 -0.19 3.04
N ALA A 351 13.66 1.12 3.24
CA ALA A 351 14.15 2.11 2.29
C ALA A 351 15.69 2.15 2.30
N ARG A 352 16.31 1.98 1.13
CA ARG A 352 17.77 2.15 0.96
C ARG A 352 18.22 3.58 1.26
N ASN A 353 17.42 4.54 0.83
CA ASN A 353 17.66 5.96 1.05
C ASN A 353 16.32 6.65 1.39
N PRO A 354 15.98 6.77 2.68
CA PRO A 354 14.74 7.41 3.11
C PRO A 354 14.59 8.86 2.65
N GLU A 355 15.69 9.59 2.52
CA GLU A 355 15.67 11.00 2.07
C GLU A 355 15.31 11.12 0.58
N GLU A 356 15.90 10.26 -0.26
CA GLU A 356 15.56 10.22 -1.69
C GLU A 356 14.08 9.81 -1.89
N MET A 357 13.60 8.82 -1.15
CA MET A 357 12.20 8.41 -1.20
C MET A 357 11.27 9.55 -0.74
N SER A 358 11.61 10.25 0.33
CA SER A 358 10.86 11.42 0.81
C SER A 358 10.84 12.54 -0.23
N SER A 359 11.95 12.79 -0.92
CA SER A 359 12.04 13.79 -1.99
C SER A 359 11.09 13.46 -3.15
N LEU A 360 11.10 12.21 -3.62
CA LEU A 360 10.20 11.73 -4.66
C LEU A 360 8.72 11.87 -4.26
N LEU A 361 8.37 11.38 -3.08
CA LEU A 361 6.99 11.46 -2.59
C LEU A 361 6.51 12.90 -2.37
N THR A 362 7.41 13.78 -1.92
CA THR A 362 7.15 15.22 -1.76
C THR A 362 6.85 15.87 -3.10
N GLU A 363 7.61 15.54 -4.14
CA GLU A 363 7.40 16.06 -5.49
C GLU A 363 6.06 15.56 -6.07
N ILE A 364 5.76 14.26 -5.96
CA ILE A 364 4.49 13.68 -6.42
C ILE A 364 3.28 14.34 -5.70
N ALA A 365 3.39 14.50 -4.39
CA ALA A 365 2.30 15.03 -3.56
C ALA A 365 2.13 16.55 -3.66
N GLY A 366 3.14 17.30 -4.14
CA GLY A 366 3.17 18.77 -4.11
C GLY A 366 3.24 19.36 -2.69
N ARG A 367 3.60 18.56 -1.70
CA ARG A 367 3.78 18.92 -0.27
C ARG A 367 4.78 18.01 0.39
N ARG A 368 5.38 18.45 1.49
CA ARG A 368 6.35 17.63 2.23
C ARG A 368 5.73 16.32 2.71
N VAL A 369 6.41 15.20 2.39
CA VAL A 369 6.06 13.85 2.82
C VAL A 369 7.28 13.21 3.46
N PRO A 370 7.36 13.16 4.80
CA PRO A 370 8.46 12.51 5.49
C PRO A 370 8.39 10.98 5.32
N VAL A 371 9.55 10.34 5.21
CA VAL A 371 9.71 8.89 5.29
C VAL A 371 10.43 8.57 6.60
N ILE A 372 9.73 7.91 7.52
CA ILE A 372 10.25 7.55 8.83
C ILE A 372 10.81 6.13 8.76
N HIS A 373 12.12 6.03 8.97
CA HIS A 373 12.85 4.76 8.88
C HIS A 373 12.93 4.03 10.23
N ASP A 374 13.12 4.75 11.32
CA ASP A 374 13.20 4.21 12.68
C ASP A 374 12.11 4.84 13.57
N PRO A 375 10.85 4.37 13.44
CA PRO A 375 9.74 4.92 14.19
C PRO A 375 9.81 4.53 15.66
N GLN A 376 9.31 5.41 16.54
CA GLN A 376 9.20 5.18 17.96
C GLN A 376 7.73 5.12 18.41
N GLY A 377 7.48 4.57 19.60
CA GLY A 377 6.16 4.53 20.22
C GLY A 377 5.10 3.79 19.37
N PRO A 378 3.90 4.36 19.18
CA PRO A 378 2.83 3.74 18.42
C PRO A 378 3.19 3.40 16.98
N ARG A 379 3.98 4.26 16.33
CA ARG A 379 4.43 4.05 14.94
C ARG A 379 5.33 2.84 14.80
N LYS A 380 6.13 2.53 15.80
CA LYS A 380 6.94 1.32 15.85
C LYS A 380 6.06 0.06 15.84
N ARG A 381 4.99 0.06 16.63
CA ARG A 381 4.02 -1.07 16.66
C ARG A 381 3.33 -1.27 15.31
N TRP A 382 3.00 -0.19 14.59
CA TRP A 382 2.47 -0.29 13.23
C TRP A 382 3.45 -0.96 12.27
N LEU A 383 4.72 -0.57 12.35
CA LEU A 383 5.76 -1.17 11.51
C LEU A 383 5.97 -2.65 11.84
N GLU A 384 6.07 -3.01 13.12
CA GLU A 384 6.20 -4.40 13.56
C GLU A 384 5.03 -5.28 13.10
N MET A 385 3.81 -4.74 13.16
CA MET A 385 2.61 -5.42 12.67
C MET A 385 2.65 -5.61 11.15
N ALA A 386 3.03 -4.58 10.40
CA ALA A 386 3.17 -4.67 8.94
C ALA A 386 4.25 -5.69 8.52
N GLN A 387 5.37 -5.74 9.25
CA GLN A 387 6.44 -6.74 9.04
C GLN A 387 5.95 -8.16 9.31
N ALA A 388 5.21 -8.37 10.40
CA ALA A 388 4.61 -9.67 10.70
C ALA A 388 3.62 -10.11 9.62
N ASN A 389 2.78 -9.20 9.15
CA ASN A 389 1.79 -9.47 8.11
C ASN A 389 2.44 -9.76 6.74
N ALA A 390 3.53 -9.06 6.39
CA ALA A 390 4.31 -9.35 5.18
C ALA A 390 4.86 -10.79 5.21
N ARG A 391 5.41 -11.20 6.36
CA ARG A 391 5.91 -12.56 6.56
C ARG A 391 4.81 -13.60 6.44
N ILE A 392 3.71 -13.43 7.18
CA ILE A 392 2.58 -14.36 7.16
C ILE A 392 2.01 -14.50 5.75
N ALA A 393 1.83 -13.40 5.04
CA ALA A 393 1.29 -13.41 3.68
C ALA A 393 2.17 -14.19 2.69
N LEU A 394 3.49 -13.96 2.74
CA LEU A 394 4.42 -14.68 1.85
C LEU A 394 4.54 -16.15 2.22
N GLU A 395 4.67 -16.48 3.51
CA GLU A 395 4.77 -17.88 3.96
C GLU A 395 3.50 -18.68 3.64
N SER A 396 2.32 -18.05 3.81
CA SER A 396 1.05 -18.68 3.42
C SER A 396 0.97 -18.93 1.91
N ARG A 397 1.45 -18.01 1.10
CA ARG A 397 1.48 -18.18 -0.35
C ARG A 397 2.43 -19.31 -0.77
N LEU A 398 3.67 -19.33 -0.22
CA LEU A 398 4.67 -20.36 -0.52
C LEU A 398 4.26 -21.76 -0.03
N ALA A 399 3.36 -21.86 0.95
CA ALA A 399 2.83 -23.14 1.43
C ALA A 399 1.73 -23.73 0.50
N ILE A 400 1.17 -22.92 -0.39
CA ILE A 400 0.10 -23.34 -1.33
C ILE A 400 0.69 -23.67 -2.71
N GLU A 401 1.80 -23.04 -3.10
CA GLU A 401 2.56 -23.33 -4.32
C GLU A 401 3.44 -24.59 -4.17
#